data_977b5960fd0d8625bf4b43e76f984136
#
_entry.id   977b5960fd0d8625bf4b43e76f984136
#
_cell.length_a   1.000
_cell.length_b   1.000
_cell.length_c   1.000
_cell.angle_alpha   90.00
_cell.angle_beta   90.00
_cell.angle_gamma   90.00
#
_symmetry.space_group_name_H-M   'P 1'
#
loop_
_entity.id
_entity.type
_entity.pdbx_description
1 polymer ?
#
loop_
_entity_poly.entity_id
_entity_poly.type
_entity_poly.pdbx_seq_one_letter_code
_entity_poly.pdbx_strand_id
1 'polypeptide(L)'
;RKIIAFVLTLIMILSIVPMSSSAADAIKKGLTADKEVNFAVMSDMHYYPASLTGNYNEAFMESTKTALAREPYQSVGILESALAGIAEHAKKNGMKYLVLSGDLTSNGEYEAHRQLAARLEKFEKDTGIQVIAINGNHDINKANGTTYENGKAEPTKRTTPEDFLELYKNLGYDLAYHRYTPSKGKANMLSYSVRADGYRFIVMDTGKYSSDVTEKGKDLAETAGCLTTEATNWVLGEIADAKANGETVIGVSHHNFVPHFTGEYTIIRGFVIDGWEELTDKLVDAGMHFSFTGHIHDSDIAQTVTDDGETLTEICTDSLTAFPNYFREVNATTDVNGKTTMKVESKDVDCVLPVTVNGETYATPYRIKSLGDSFFGEGGLSATALNMLEGLLGEYSEKFAKDGMVATLKGMGLDIEGKISGFFGDGLKIGDTELF
;
A
#
# COMPACT_ATOMS: atom_id res chain seq x y z
N ARG A 1 28.97 38.47 42.50
CA ARG A 1 27.86 38.21 43.45
C ARG A 1 26.61 39.07 43.14
N LYS A 2 26.75 40.34 42.78
CA LYS A 2 25.58 41.21 42.46
C LYS A 2 24.89 40.85 41.14
N ILE A 3 25.62 40.37 40.13
CA ILE A 3 25.06 39.93 38.82
C ILE A 3 24.27 38.64 38.99
N ILE A 4 24.74 37.68 39.79
CA ILE A 4 24.07 36.41 40.05
C ILE A 4 22.74 36.65 40.80
N ALA A 5 22.70 37.59 41.76
CA ALA A 5 21.48 37.97 42.47
C ALA A 5 20.44 38.59 41.52
N PHE A 6 20.88 39.43 40.58
CA PHE A 6 19.98 40.05 39.60
C PHE A 6 19.38 39.05 38.62
N VAL A 7 20.19 38.08 38.16
CA VAL A 7 19.71 37.02 37.26
C VAL A 7 18.74 36.08 37.98
N LEU A 8 19.01 35.71 39.24
CA LEU A 8 18.09 34.90 40.06
C LEU A 8 16.79 35.65 40.38
N THR A 9 16.83 36.96 40.60
CA THR A 9 15.63 37.78 40.83
C THR A 9 14.79 37.91 39.54
N LEU A 10 15.43 38.03 38.39
CA LEU A 10 14.75 38.06 37.07
C LEU A 10 14.07 36.72 36.74
N ILE A 11 14.74 35.60 37.06
CA ILE A 11 14.15 34.25 36.91
C ILE A 11 12.97 34.05 37.87
N MET A 12 13.04 34.54 39.11
CA MET A 12 11.92 34.48 40.05
C MET A 12 10.75 35.40 39.66
N ILE A 13 11.01 36.58 39.06
CA ILE A 13 9.94 37.48 38.61
C ILE A 13 9.21 36.87 37.37
N LEU A 14 9.92 36.19 36.50
CA LEU A 14 9.31 35.45 35.34
C LEU A 14 8.50 34.23 35.80
N SER A 15 8.75 33.67 37.00
CA SER A 15 8.01 32.53 37.54
C SER A 15 6.77 32.93 38.37
N ILE A 16 6.54 34.25 38.62
CA ILE A 16 5.43 34.76 39.47
C ILE A 16 4.38 35.55 38.68
N VAL A 17 4.55 35.74 37.38
CA VAL A 17 3.46 36.29 36.57
C VAL A 17 2.43 35.19 36.39
N PRO A 18 1.24 35.24 37.02
CA PRO A 18 0.19 34.29 36.75
C PRO A 18 -0.21 34.50 35.29
N MET A 19 0.20 33.57 34.40
CA MET A 19 -0.38 33.55 33.09
C MET A 19 -1.89 33.37 33.24
N SER A 20 -2.67 34.28 32.69
CA SER A 20 -4.11 34.12 32.65
C SER A 20 -4.43 32.75 32.07
N SER A 21 -5.43 32.06 32.59
CA SER A 21 -5.86 30.75 32.05
C SER A 21 -6.04 30.80 30.52
N SER A 22 -6.53 31.92 30.01
CA SER A 22 -6.67 32.16 28.58
C SER A 22 -5.34 32.21 27.80
N ALA A 23 -4.26 32.73 28.40
CA ALA A 23 -2.94 32.76 27.75
C ALA A 23 -2.25 31.39 27.81
N ALA A 24 -2.40 30.67 28.93
CA ALA A 24 -1.94 29.29 29.08
C ALA A 24 -2.70 28.37 28.14
N ASP A 25 -4.00 28.55 28.01
CA ASP A 25 -4.85 27.80 27.08
C ASP A 25 -4.56 28.18 25.62
N ALA A 26 -4.27 29.43 25.29
CA ALA A 26 -3.86 29.88 23.98
C ALA A 26 -2.48 29.31 23.58
N ILE A 27 -1.52 29.28 24.51
CA ILE A 27 -0.20 28.67 24.31
C ILE A 27 -0.37 27.13 24.14
N LYS A 28 -1.18 26.51 25.02
CA LYS A 28 -1.50 25.09 24.92
C LYS A 28 -2.21 24.76 23.62
N LYS A 29 -3.15 25.60 23.20
CA LYS A 29 -3.87 25.46 21.92
C LYS A 29 -2.99 25.74 20.70
N GLY A 30 -2.00 26.61 20.81
CA GLY A 30 -0.99 26.86 19.76
C GLY A 30 0.05 25.75 19.64
N LEU A 31 0.33 25.03 20.75
CA LEU A 31 1.31 23.92 20.76
C LEU A 31 0.68 22.55 20.49
N THR A 32 -0.64 22.39 20.67
CA THR A 32 -1.38 21.12 20.58
C THR A 32 -2.81 21.33 20.08
N ALA A 33 -2.99 22.08 18.99
CA ALA A 33 -4.30 22.18 18.36
C ALA A 33 -4.76 20.79 17.90
N ASP A 34 -6.04 20.48 18.07
CA ASP A 34 -6.62 19.28 17.45
C ASP A 34 -6.33 19.31 15.95
N LYS A 35 -5.82 18.19 15.45
CA LYS A 35 -5.51 18.02 14.03
C LYS A 35 -6.45 17.00 13.45
N GLU A 36 -6.87 17.22 12.24
CA GLU A 36 -7.70 16.29 11.51
C GLU A 36 -7.29 16.26 10.04
N VAL A 37 -7.12 15.08 9.51
CA VAL A 37 -6.95 14.86 8.06
C VAL A 37 -7.88 13.75 7.59
N ASN A 38 -8.57 14.02 6.48
CA ASN A 38 -9.46 13.07 5.81
C ASN A 38 -8.86 12.72 4.45
N PHE A 39 -8.67 11.43 4.19
CA PHE A 39 -8.11 10.95 2.93
C PHE A 39 -8.67 9.58 2.54
N ALA A 40 -8.57 9.26 1.25
CA ALA A 40 -8.81 7.91 0.76
C ALA A 40 -7.48 7.20 0.51
N VAL A 41 -7.50 5.86 0.53
CA VAL A 41 -6.37 5.02 0.11
C VAL A 41 -6.86 4.00 -0.91
N MET A 42 -6.15 3.89 -2.02
CA MET A 42 -6.25 2.79 -2.98
C MET A 42 -4.88 2.14 -3.13
N SER A 43 -4.87 0.85 -3.38
CA SER A 43 -3.66 0.07 -3.64
C SER A 43 -3.85 -0.88 -4.80
N ASP A 44 -2.75 -1.35 -5.36
CA ASP A 44 -2.72 -2.49 -6.29
C ASP A 44 -3.80 -2.38 -7.38
N MET A 45 -3.84 -1.20 -8.02
CA MET A 45 -4.81 -0.91 -9.07
C MET A 45 -4.57 -1.75 -10.31
N HIS A 46 -3.32 -2.19 -10.52
CA HIS A 46 -2.91 -2.98 -11.67
C HIS A 46 -3.55 -2.51 -12.97
N TYR A 47 -3.62 -1.18 -13.13
CA TYR A 47 -4.26 -0.54 -14.26
C TYR A 47 -3.69 -1.01 -15.59
N TYR A 48 -4.58 -1.45 -16.47
CA TYR A 48 -4.23 -1.89 -17.81
C TYR A 48 -5.18 -1.26 -18.84
N PRO A 49 -4.71 -0.28 -19.63
CA PRO A 49 -5.58 0.50 -20.51
C PRO A 49 -6.03 -0.30 -21.73
N ALA A 50 -7.22 0.03 -22.24
CA ALA A 50 -7.79 -0.61 -23.41
C ALA A 50 -6.88 -0.55 -24.66
N SER A 51 -6.04 0.47 -24.80
CA SER A 51 -5.08 0.61 -25.89
C SER A 51 -4.08 -0.55 -25.99
N LEU A 52 -3.69 -1.15 -24.85
CA LEU A 52 -2.74 -2.26 -24.81
C LEU A 52 -3.39 -3.64 -25.01
N THR A 53 -4.73 -3.74 -24.97
CA THR A 53 -5.47 -5.00 -25.03
C THR A 53 -5.64 -5.55 -26.43
N GLY A 54 -5.30 -4.76 -27.48
CA GLY A 54 -5.60 -5.12 -28.87
C GLY A 54 -7.11 -5.24 -29.12
N ASN A 55 -7.90 -4.34 -28.55
CA ASN A 55 -9.37 -4.37 -28.54
C ASN A 55 -9.92 -5.64 -27.86
N TYR A 56 -9.31 -6.01 -26.73
CA TYR A 56 -9.68 -7.20 -25.95
C TYR A 56 -9.65 -8.49 -26.78
N ASN A 57 -8.61 -8.64 -27.62
CA ASN A 57 -8.46 -9.81 -28.47
C ASN A 57 -8.26 -11.11 -27.67
N GLU A 58 -8.33 -12.24 -28.38
CA GLU A 58 -8.23 -13.57 -27.76
C GLU A 58 -6.94 -13.76 -26.94
N ALA A 59 -5.80 -13.29 -27.45
CA ALA A 59 -4.53 -13.42 -26.74
C ALA A 59 -4.50 -12.66 -25.41
N PHE A 60 -5.10 -11.46 -25.36
CA PHE A 60 -5.27 -10.72 -24.13
C PHE A 60 -6.23 -11.43 -23.18
N MET A 61 -7.42 -11.84 -23.67
CA MET A 61 -8.41 -12.51 -22.84
C MET A 61 -7.90 -13.84 -22.29
N GLU A 62 -7.09 -14.58 -23.04
CA GLU A 62 -6.45 -15.79 -22.55
C GLU A 62 -5.46 -15.50 -21.42
N SER A 63 -4.67 -14.42 -21.53
CA SER A 63 -3.73 -14.02 -20.48
C SER A 63 -4.41 -13.66 -19.14
N THR A 64 -5.65 -13.19 -19.20
CA THR A 64 -6.39 -12.80 -17.97
C THR A 64 -6.80 -14.00 -17.13
N LYS A 65 -6.89 -15.19 -17.69
CA LYS A 65 -7.25 -16.43 -16.97
C LYS A 65 -6.21 -16.81 -15.91
N THR A 66 -4.98 -16.34 -16.04
CA THR A 66 -3.87 -16.63 -15.13
C THR A 66 -3.48 -15.41 -14.28
N ALA A 67 -4.30 -14.37 -14.25
CA ALA A 67 -3.97 -13.09 -13.64
C ALA A 67 -4.15 -13.05 -12.09
N LEU A 68 -4.08 -14.19 -11.40
CA LEU A 68 -4.03 -14.28 -9.93
C LEU A 68 -5.05 -13.35 -9.22
N ALA A 69 -6.35 -13.61 -9.42
CA ALA A 69 -7.46 -12.86 -8.84
C ALA A 69 -7.59 -11.37 -9.24
N ARG A 70 -6.72 -10.86 -10.11
CA ARG A 70 -6.84 -9.51 -10.69
C ARG A 70 -7.74 -9.52 -11.91
N GLU A 71 -8.47 -8.42 -12.13
CA GLU A 71 -9.39 -8.27 -13.26
C GLU A 71 -8.86 -7.22 -14.28
N PRO A 72 -7.75 -7.50 -15.00
CA PRO A 72 -7.10 -6.50 -15.86
C PRO A 72 -8.00 -5.98 -16.98
N TYR A 73 -8.92 -6.80 -17.47
CA TYR A 73 -9.88 -6.41 -18.52
C TYR A 73 -10.97 -5.43 -17.99
N GLN A 74 -11.16 -5.34 -16.68
CA GLN A 74 -12.09 -4.40 -16.03
C GLN A 74 -11.38 -3.24 -15.32
N SER A 75 -10.06 -3.24 -15.24
CA SER A 75 -9.27 -2.30 -14.44
C SER A 75 -9.63 -0.83 -14.70
N VAL A 76 -9.90 -0.46 -15.95
CA VAL A 76 -10.35 0.89 -16.31
C VAL A 76 -11.70 1.23 -15.68
N GLY A 77 -12.69 0.35 -15.83
CA GLY A 77 -14.04 0.55 -15.29
C GLY A 77 -14.06 0.56 -13.76
N ILE A 78 -13.27 -0.31 -13.13
CA ILE A 78 -13.12 -0.36 -11.67
C ILE A 78 -12.50 0.94 -11.16
N LEU A 79 -11.41 1.41 -11.77
CA LEU A 79 -10.78 2.68 -11.41
C LEU A 79 -11.76 3.86 -11.53
N GLU A 80 -12.50 3.96 -12.64
CA GLU A 80 -13.47 5.05 -12.84
C GLU A 80 -14.57 5.02 -11.77
N SER A 81 -15.06 3.84 -11.40
CA SER A 81 -16.07 3.69 -10.35
C SER A 81 -15.51 4.05 -8.97
N ALA A 82 -14.28 3.65 -8.67
CA ALA A 82 -13.60 4.01 -7.42
C ALA A 82 -13.40 5.53 -7.32
N LEU A 83 -12.88 6.16 -8.36
CA LEU A 83 -12.69 7.62 -8.40
C LEU A 83 -14.01 8.40 -8.26
N ALA A 84 -15.10 7.90 -8.88
CA ALA A 84 -16.43 8.48 -8.72
C ALA A 84 -16.94 8.35 -7.29
N GLY A 85 -16.78 7.17 -6.67
CA GLY A 85 -17.10 6.92 -5.26
C GLY A 85 -16.33 7.83 -4.31
N ILE A 86 -15.01 7.92 -4.48
CA ILE A 86 -14.15 8.82 -3.69
C ILE A 86 -14.61 10.28 -3.82
N ALA A 87 -14.89 10.74 -5.04
CA ALA A 87 -15.37 12.11 -5.27
C ALA A 87 -16.73 12.38 -4.59
N GLU A 88 -17.62 11.38 -4.53
CA GLU A 88 -18.91 11.52 -3.82
C GLU A 88 -18.70 11.56 -2.30
N HIS A 89 -17.87 10.65 -1.76
CA HIS A 89 -17.54 10.61 -0.33
C HIS A 89 -16.82 11.87 0.13
N ALA A 90 -15.89 12.40 -0.66
CA ALA A 90 -15.15 13.61 -0.34
C ALA A 90 -16.07 14.84 -0.14
N LYS A 91 -17.14 14.95 -0.91
CA LYS A 91 -18.14 16.01 -0.72
C LYS A 91 -18.85 15.93 0.62
N LYS A 92 -18.98 14.73 1.20
CA LYS A 92 -19.66 14.51 2.48
C LYS A 92 -18.70 14.71 3.67
N ASN A 93 -17.43 14.29 3.50
CA ASN A 93 -16.47 14.13 4.61
C ASN A 93 -15.35 15.18 4.59
N GLY A 94 -15.31 16.06 3.59
CA GLY A 94 -14.23 17.03 3.45
C GLY A 94 -12.87 16.41 3.14
N MET A 95 -12.84 15.24 2.52
CA MET A 95 -11.63 14.54 2.10
C MET A 95 -10.86 15.36 1.08
N LYS A 96 -9.54 15.52 1.30
CA LYS A 96 -8.67 16.37 0.47
C LYS A 96 -7.58 15.60 -0.25
N TYR A 97 -7.31 14.36 0.15
CA TYR A 97 -6.20 13.59 -0.37
C TYR A 97 -6.64 12.19 -0.79
N LEU A 98 -5.98 11.69 -1.84
CA LEU A 98 -6.05 10.30 -2.28
C LEU A 98 -4.64 9.74 -2.28
N VAL A 99 -4.38 8.77 -1.41
CA VAL A 99 -3.11 8.07 -1.29
C VAL A 99 -3.14 6.81 -2.15
N LEU A 100 -2.10 6.60 -2.95
CA LEU A 100 -1.94 5.42 -3.79
C LEU A 100 -0.70 4.66 -3.32
N SER A 101 -0.89 3.49 -2.70
CA SER A 101 0.18 2.71 -2.04
C SER A 101 0.86 1.68 -2.95
N GLY A 102 1.00 1.99 -4.24
CA GLY A 102 1.81 1.21 -5.19
C GLY A 102 1.03 0.22 -6.04
N ASP A 103 1.77 -0.48 -6.89
CA ASP A 103 1.25 -1.36 -7.95
C ASP A 103 0.15 -0.71 -8.77
N LEU A 104 0.50 0.48 -9.27
CA LEU A 104 -0.41 1.36 -10.01
C LEU A 104 -0.79 0.77 -11.36
N THR A 105 0.15 0.06 -12.00
CA THR A 105 -0.04 -0.58 -13.31
C THR A 105 0.20 -2.09 -13.26
N SER A 106 -0.21 -2.80 -14.29
CA SER A 106 -0.15 -4.26 -14.31
C SER A 106 1.28 -4.80 -14.24
N ASN A 107 2.18 -4.30 -15.10
CA ASN A 107 3.58 -4.69 -15.10
C ASN A 107 4.50 -3.54 -15.59
N GLY A 108 4.26 -2.32 -15.14
CA GLY A 108 5.11 -1.17 -15.41
C GLY A 108 5.12 -0.75 -16.88
N GLU A 109 4.05 -1.01 -17.62
CA GLU A 109 3.89 -0.56 -18.99
C GLU A 109 3.86 0.98 -19.02
N TYR A 110 4.80 1.59 -19.73
CA TYR A 110 4.92 3.04 -19.79
C TYR A 110 3.61 3.73 -20.25
N GLU A 111 2.94 3.12 -21.23
CA GLU A 111 1.68 3.64 -21.76
C GLU A 111 0.55 3.55 -20.71
N ALA A 112 0.55 2.49 -19.89
CA ALA A 112 -0.41 2.37 -18.79
C ALA A 112 -0.17 3.49 -17.75
N HIS A 113 1.05 3.69 -17.32
CA HIS A 113 1.41 4.81 -16.42
C HIS A 113 1.05 6.16 -17.00
N ARG A 114 1.33 6.40 -18.29
CA ARG A 114 1.03 7.66 -18.96
C ARG A 114 -0.48 7.97 -18.96
N GLN A 115 -1.31 6.96 -19.24
CA GLN A 115 -2.77 7.13 -19.25
C GLN A 115 -3.33 7.28 -17.84
N LEU A 116 -2.84 6.47 -16.90
CA LEU A 116 -3.25 6.56 -15.50
C LEU A 116 -2.90 7.93 -14.90
N ALA A 117 -1.67 8.40 -15.07
CA ALA A 117 -1.25 9.70 -14.57
C ALA A 117 -2.13 10.83 -15.13
N ALA A 118 -2.36 10.85 -16.44
CA ALA A 118 -3.25 11.83 -17.07
C ALA A 118 -4.69 11.76 -16.53
N ARG A 119 -5.18 10.56 -16.21
CA ARG A 119 -6.51 10.36 -15.62
C ARG A 119 -6.58 10.88 -14.18
N LEU A 120 -5.55 10.64 -13.39
CA LEU A 120 -5.45 11.13 -12.01
C LEU A 120 -5.29 12.65 -11.95
N GLU A 121 -4.47 13.26 -12.81
CA GLU A 121 -4.38 14.72 -12.93
C GLU A 121 -5.75 15.35 -13.29
N LYS A 122 -6.51 14.69 -14.17
CA LYS A 122 -7.87 15.12 -14.47
C LYS A 122 -8.77 15.00 -13.24
N PHE A 123 -8.64 13.93 -12.46
CA PHE A 123 -9.41 13.75 -11.23
C PHE A 123 -9.12 14.86 -10.20
N GLU A 124 -7.85 15.19 -9.97
CA GLU A 124 -7.46 16.32 -9.11
C GLU A 124 -8.10 17.63 -9.58
N LYS A 125 -7.97 17.91 -10.87
CA LYS A 125 -8.53 19.14 -11.47
C LYS A 125 -10.05 19.23 -11.30
N ASP A 126 -10.76 18.10 -11.46
CA ASP A 126 -12.22 18.06 -11.42
C ASP A 126 -12.76 18.12 -9.98
N THR A 127 -12.01 17.61 -9.01
CA THR A 127 -12.48 17.40 -7.63
C THR A 127 -11.80 18.30 -6.60
N GLY A 128 -10.57 18.73 -6.87
CA GLY A 128 -9.71 19.40 -5.89
C GLY A 128 -9.05 18.45 -4.88
N ILE A 129 -9.24 17.12 -5.03
CA ILE A 129 -8.59 16.12 -4.19
C ILE A 129 -7.18 15.91 -4.71
N GLN A 130 -6.17 16.11 -3.86
CA GLN A 130 -4.76 15.94 -4.21
C GLN A 130 -4.35 14.47 -4.14
N VAL A 131 -3.61 13.98 -5.14
CA VAL A 131 -3.12 12.60 -5.18
C VAL A 131 -1.71 12.53 -4.62
N ILE A 132 -1.43 11.51 -3.81
CA ILE A 132 -0.12 11.20 -3.23
C ILE A 132 0.22 9.77 -3.68
N ALA A 133 1.06 9.62 -4.71
CA ALA A 133 1.34 8.34 -5.33
C ALA A 133 2.76 7.84 -5.06
N ILE A 134 2.89 6.53 -4.81
CA ILE A 134 4.17 5.83 -4.79
C ILE A 134 4.11 4.60 -5.70
N ASN A 135 5.26 4.11 -6.10
CA ASN A 135 5.41 2.88 -6.88
C ASN A 135 5.33 1.63 -6.01
N GLY A 136 4.89 0.53 -6.62
CA GLY A 136 5.07 -0.83 -6.11
C GLY A 136 6.10 -1.62 -6.93
N ASN A 137 6.17 -2.93 -6.68
CA ASN A 137 7.10 -3.82 -7.38
C ASN A 137 6.67 -4.12 -8.83
N HIS A 138 5.43 -3.84 -9.19
CA HIS A 138 4.96 -3.98 -10.57
C HIS A 138 5.22 -2.74 -11.43
N ASP A 139 5.60 -1.60 -10.88
CA ASP A 139 5.60 -0.31 -11.59
C ASP A 139 6.91 0.03 -12.30
N ILE A 140 8.06 -0.31 -11.70
CA ILE A 140 9.37 0.17 -12.15
C ILE A 140 10.24 -0.99 -12.66
N ASN A 141 10.82 -0.84 -13.85
CA ASN A 141 11.76 -1.79 -14.45
C ASN A 141 11.25 -3.25 -14.50
N LYS A 142 9.95 -3.46 -14.56
CA LYS A 142 9.35 -4.80 -14.62
C LYS A 142 9.68 -5.47 -15.96
N ALA A 143 10.11 -6.74 -15.91
CA ALA A 143 10.58 -7.44 -17.10
C ALA A 143 9.47 -7.85 -18.07
N ASN A 144 8.25 -8.02 -17.59
CA ASN A 144 7.12 -8.63 -18.28
C ASN A 144 6.01 -7.66 -18.71
N GLY A 145 6.30 -6.35 -18.76
CA GLY A 145 5.38 -5.37 -19.36
C GLY A 145 5.05 -5.74 -20.80
N THR A 146 3.77 -5.86 -21.12
CA THR A 146 3.29 -6.51 -22.35
C THR A 146 2.21 -5.67 -23.02
N THR A 147 2.11 -5.76 -24.36
CA THR A 147 0.98 -5.28 -25.17
C THR A 147 0.42 -6.41 -26.01
N TYR A 148 -0.85 -6.31 -26.38
CA TYR A 148 -1.58 -7.27 -27.23
C TYR A 148 -2.11 -6.63 -28.52
N GLU A 149 -1.66 -5.42 -28.86
CA GLU A 149 -2.16 -4.66 -30.01
C GLU A 149 -2.14 -5.44 -31.33
N ASN A 150 -1.15 -6.32 -31.53
CA ASN A 150 -0.96 -7.10 -32.73
C ASN A 150 -1.54 -8.53 -32.65
N GLY A 151 -2.48 -8.80 -31.75
CA GLY A 151 -3.13 -10.10 -31.60
C GLY A 151 -2.27 -11.17 -30.91
N LYS A 152 -1.17 -10.79 -30.28
CA LYS A 152 -0.27 -11.65 -29.49
C LYS A 152 0.41 -10.84 -28.42
N ALA A 153 0.95 -11.52 -27.40
CA ALA A 153 1.76 -10.89 -26.38
C ALA A 153 3.10 -10.40 -26.94
N GLU A 154 3.38 -9.12 -26.83
CA GLU A 154 4.64 -8.49 -27.22
C GLU A 154 5.17 -7.59 -26.10
N PRO A 155 6.51 -7.54 -25.87
CA PRO A 155 7.08 -6.61 -24.89
C PRO A 155 6.75 -5.15 -25.25
N THR A 156 6.48 -4.33 -24.25
CA THR A 156 6.31 -2.87 -24.42
C THR A 156 7.39 -2.09 -23.67
N LYS A 157 7.42 -0.76 -23.87
CA LYS A 157 8.33 0.12 -23.12
C LYS A 157 8.03 -0.01 -21.62
N ARG A 158 9.07 -0.31 -20.83
CA ARG A 158 9.02 -0.31 -19.38
C ARG A 158 9.12 1.10 -18.84
N THR A 159 8.55 1.33 -17.67
CA THR A 159 8.70 2.56 -16.92
C THR A 159 9.99 2.52 -16.09
N THR A 160 10.87 3.47 -16.28
CA THR A 160 12.05 3.67 -15.44
C THR A 160 11.71 4.57 -14.24
N PRO A 161 12.57 4.65 -13.20
CA PRO A 161 12.34 5.60 -12.10
C PRO A 161 12.22 7.05 -12.58
N GLU A 162 12.99 7.44 -13.58
CA GLU A 162 12.95 8.78 -14.18
C GLU A 162 11.65 9.01 -14.96
N ASP A 163 11.19 8.02 -15.73
CA ASP A 163 9.88 8.07 -16.40
C ASP A 163 8.77 8.26 -15.36
N PHE A 164 8.82 7.54 -14.23
CA PHE A 164 7.83 7.65 -13.16
C PHE A 164 7.80 9.05 -12.57
N LEU A 165 8.97 9.62 -12.22
CA LEU A 165 9.06 10.98 -11.71
C LEU A 165 8.49 12.02 -12.67
N GLU A 166 8.71 11.85 -13.97
CA GLU A 166 8.16 12.78 -14.96
C GLU A 166 6.65 12.63 -15.12
N LEU A 167 6.14 11.39 -15.14
CA LEU A 167 4.72 11.12 -15.33
C LEU A 167 3.88 11.52 -14.11
N TYR A 168 4.40 11.32 -12.91
CA TYR A 168 3.69 11.58 -11.64
C TYR A 168 4.11 12.91 -10.98
N LYS A 169 4.84 13.77 -11.67
CA LYS A 169 5.37 15.02 -11.12
C LYS A 169 4.34 15.92 -10.45
N ASN A 170 3.08 15.88 -10.91
CA ASN A 170 1.95 16.64 -10.36
C ASN A 170 1.03 15.78 -9.47
N LEU A 171 1.44 14.58 -9.09
CA LEU A 171 0.65 13.61 -8.32
C LEU A 171 1.39 13.22 -7.03
N GLY A 172 1.66 14.23 -6.21
CA GLY A 172 2.34 14.13 -4.93
C GLY A 172 3.75 14.70 -4.92
N TYR A 173 4.52 14.61 -6.03
CA TYR A 173 5.88 15.18 -6.09
C TYR A 173 5.92 16.70 -6.14
N ASP A 174 4.88 17.35 -6.62
CA ASP A 174 4.66 18.80 -6.54
C ASP A 174 4.29 19.27 -5.12
N LEU A 175 3.73 18.37 -4.30
CA LEU A 175 3.42 18.59 -2.89
C LEU A 175 4.61 18.28 -1.97
N ALA A 176 5.69 17.72 -2.52
CA ALA A 176 6.81 17.23 -1.73
C ALA A 176 7.43 18.34 -0.88
N TYR A 177 7.43 18.14 0.44
CA TYR A 177 8.16 18.99 1.38
C TYR A 177 9.65 18.70 1.29
N HIS A 178 10.03 17.41 1.32
CA HIS A 178 11.38 16.94 1.01
C HIS A 178 11.32 15.72 0.07
N ARG A 179 12.36 15.53 -0.72
CA ARG A 179 12.55 14.36 -1.58
C ARG A 179 13.86 13.68 -1.23
N TYR A 180 13.83 12.36 -1.15
CA TYR A 180 15.04 11.57 -1.00
C TYR A 180 15.84 11.54 -2.30
N THR A 181 17.15 11.68 -2.18
CA THR A 181 18.08 11.51 -3.31
C THR A 181 19.22 10.62 -2.84
N PRO A 182 19.37 9.40 -3.35
CA PRO A 182 20.45 8.51 -2.97
C PRO A 182 21.79 9.10 -3.37
N SER A 183 22.82 8.90 -2.53
CA SER A 183 24.20 9.35 -2.84
C SER A 183 24.82 8.55 -4.00
N LYS A 184 24.34 7.32 -4.23
CA LYS A 184 24.72 6.45 -5.34
C LYS A 184 23.53 5.59 -5.75
N GLY A 185 23.55 5.14 -7.02
CA GLY A 185 22.50 4.26 -7.55
C GLY A 185 21.14 4.93 -7.65
N LYS A 186 20.10 4.11 -7.60
CA LYS A 186 18.70 4.54 -7.75
C LYS A 186 17.77 3.91 -6.72
N ALA A 187 18.30 3.18 -5.75
CA ALA A 187 17.47 2.54 -4.74
C ALA A 187 16.68 3.57 -3.94
N ASN A 188 15.39 3.32 -3.78
CA ASN A 188 14.46 4.14 -2.99
C ASN A 188 14.33 5.62 -3.46
N MET A 189 14.79 5.96 -4.69
CA MET A 189 14.89 7.34 -5.16
C MET A 189 13.55 8.04 -5.38
N LEU A 190 12.46 7.30 -5.37
CA LEU A 190 11.11 7.83 -5.54
C LEU A 190 10.48 8.26 -4.21
N SER A 191 11.18 8.11 -3.08
CA SER A 191 10.69 8.50 -1.75
C SER A 191 10.61 10.01 -1.58
N TYR A 192 9.58 10.48 -0.88
CA TYR A 192 9.36 11.88 -0.56
C TYR A 192 8.47 12.04 0.67
N SER A 193 8.35 13.25 1.20
CA SER A 193 7.42 13.56 2.29
C SER A 193 6.46 14.66 1.91
N VAL A 194 5.24 14.65 2.44
CA VAL A 194 4.19 15.65 2.20
C VAL A 194 3.65 16.15 3.54
N ARG A 195 3.41 17.47 3.63
CA ARG A 195 2.73 18.08 4.78
C ARG A 195 1.23 18.25 4.46
N ALA A 196 0.37 17.71 5.29
CA ALA A 196 -1.06 17.72 5.10
C ALA A 196 -1.81 17.92 6.42
N ASP A 197 -2.42 19.07 6.61
CA ASP A 197 -3.32 19.38 7.75
C ASP A 197 -2.76 19.03 9.15
N GLY A 198 -1.46 19.26 9.38
CA GLY A 198 -0.76 18.95 10.63
C GLY A 198 -0.21 17.51 10.72
N TYR A 199 -0.26 16.79 9.63
CA TYR A 199 0.36 15.47 9.45
C TYR A 199 1.53 15.55 8.50
N ARG A 200 2.48 14.62 8.66
CA ARG A 200 3.56 14.35 7.71
C ARG A 200 3.35 12.96 7.13
N PHE A 201 2.98 12.90 5.85
CA PHE A 201 3.05 11.65 5.10
C PHE A 201 4.50 11.43 4.67
N ILE A 202 5.10 10.32 5.10
CA ILE A 202 6.42 9.86 4.63
C ILE A 202 6.16 8.74 3.63
N VAL A 203 6.34 9.05 2.36
CA VAL A 203 6.00 8.21 1.22
C VAL A 203 7.27 7.50 0.78
N MET A 204 7.36 6.20 1.06
CA MET A 204 8.58 5.41 0.97
C MET A 204 8.53 4.49 -0.24
N ASP A 205 9.45 4.70 -1.17
CA ASP A 205 9.74 3.77 -2.25
C ASP A 205 10.50 2.58 -1.67
N THR A 206 9.84 1.44 -1.58
CA THR A 206 10.40 0.21 -1.06
C THR A 206 10.75 -0.80 -2.15
N GLY A 207 10.68 -0.40 -3.43
CA GLY A 207 10.91 -1.29 -4.57
C GLY A 207 12.38 -1.69 -4.75
N LYS A 208 12.62 -2.97 -5.02
CA LYS A 208 13.92 -3.51 -5.46
C LYS A 208 13.94 -3.61 -6.97
N TYR A 209 14.28 -2.53 -7.65
CA TYR A 209 14.26 -2.41 -9.12
C TYR A 209 15.58 -1.94 -9.75
N SER A 210 16.57 -1.66 -8.95
CA SER A 210 17.87 -1.16 -9.39
C SER A 210 19.02 -2.08 -9.00
N SER A 211 20.07 -2.11 -9.82
CA SER A 211 21.22 -3.01 -9.68
C SER A 211 21.98 -2.90 -8.37
N ASP A 212 21.78 -1.83 -7.63
CA ASP A 212 22.39 -1.59 -6.32
C ASP A 212 21.66 -2.32 -5.16
N VAL A 213 20.44 -2.81 -5.38
CA VAL A 213 19.63 -3.52 -4.36
C VAL A 213 19.05 -4.86 -4.82
N THR A 214 19.10 -5.17 -6.11
CA THR A 214 18.61 -6.46 -6.61
C THR A 214 19.62 -7.57 -6.40
N GLU A 215 19.16 -8.78 -6.10
CA GLU A 215 20.03 -9.94 -5.87
C GLU A 215 20.94 -10.27 -7.06
N LYS A 216 20.46 -10.00 -8.29
CA LYS A 216 21.18 -10.28 -9.52
C LYS A 216 22.01 -9.11 -10.05
N GLY A 217 22.02 -7.98 -9.32
CA GLY A 217 22.72 -6.77 -9.76
C GLY A 217 22.23 -6.24 -11.11
N LYS A 218 20.93 -6.32 -11.39
CA LYS A 218 20.31 -5.87 -12.63
C LYS A 218 19.23 -4.84 -12.35
N ASP A 219 19.03 -3.91 -13.27
CA ASP A 219 17.91 -2.97 -13.23
C ASP A 219 16.59 -3.66 -13.66
N LEU A 220 16.16 -4.61 -12.83
CA LEU A 220 14.92 -5.38 -13.00
C LEU A 220 14.23 -5.51 -11.65
N ALA A 221 12.92 -5.28 -11.62
CA ALA A 221 12.13 -5.38 -10.40
C ALA A 221 12.07 -6.82 -9.86
N GLU A 222 12.26 -6.92 -8.56
CA GLU A 222 11.97 -8.11 -7.74
C GLU A 222 10.64 -7.92 -7.01
N THR A 223 10.05 -9.01 -6.52
CA THR A 223 8.80 -8.94 -5.73
C THR A 223 9.05 -8.37 -4.35
N ALA A 224 10.22 -8.66 -3.75
CA ALA A 224 10.59 -8.20 -2.42
C ALA A 224 10.86 -6.69 -2.36
N GLY A 225 10.65 -6.12 -1.19
CA GLY A 225 10.92 -4.72 -0.88
C GLY A 225 12.10 -4.53 0.07
N CYS A 226 12.75 -3.36 0.00
CA CYS A 226 13.77 -2.95 0.95
C CYS A 226 13.82 -1.43 1.14
N LEU A 227 14.34 -0.99 2.28
CA LEU A 227 14.91 0.33 2.47
C LEU A 227 16.40 0.20 2.71
N THR A 228 17.22 0.92 1.93
CA THR A 228 18.66 0.98 2.18
C THR A 228 18.92 1.71 3.51
N THR A 229 20.08 1.48 4.12
CA THR A 229 20.47 2.20 5.33
C THR A 229 20.41 3.72 5.14
N GLU A 230 20.79 4.22 3.95
CA GLU A 230 20.75 5.63 3.63
C GLU A 230 19.31 6.15 3.57
N ALA A 231 18.41 5.42 2.92
CA ALA A 231 16.99 5.76 2.86
C ALA A 231 16.33 5.68 4.24
N THR A 232 16.63 4.65 5.03
CA THR A 232 16.17 4.54 6.43
C THR A 232 16.60 5.76 7.25
N ASN A 233 17.86 6.18 7.17
CA ASN A 233 18.35 7.36 7.87
C ASN A 233 17.63 8.64 7.43
N TRP A 234 17.31 8.76 6.14
CA TRP A 234 16.50 9.87 5.64
C TRP A 234 15.09 9.84 6.22
N VAL A 235 14.42 8.68 6.25
CA VAL A 235 13.09 8.51 6.88
C VAL A 235 13.12 8.91 8.35
N LEU A 236 14.12 8.44 9.12
CA LEU A 236 14.29 8.82 10.52
C LEU A 236 14.49 10.34 10.71
N GLY A 237 15.21 10.98 9.77
CA GLY A 237 15.36 12.43 9.73
C GLY A 237 14.03 13.15 9.47
N GLU A 238 13.19 12.62 8.55
CA GLU A 238 11.86 13.17 8.27
C GLU A 238 10.91 13.03 9.48
N ILE A 239 10.98 11.89 10.20
CA ILE A 239 10.21 11.69 11.44
C ILE A 239 10.65 12.72 12.51
N ALA A 240 11.96 12.92 12.68
CA ALA A 240 12.48 13.89 13.65
C ALA A 240 12.08 15.33 13.29
N ASP A 241 12.14 15.71 12.01
CA ASP A 241 11.69 17.00 11.51
C ASP A 241 10.17 17.20 11.72
N ALA A 242 9.36 16.19 11.41
CA ALA A 242 7.92 16.22 11.65
C ALA A 242 7.59 16.46 13.13
N LYS A 243 8.25 15.72 14.04
CA LYS A 243 8.09 15.91 15.49
C LYS A 243 8.48 17.31 15.93
N ALA A 244 9.60 17.86 15.41
CA ALA A 244 10.04 19.22 15.71
C ALA A 244 9.04 20.28 15.24
N ASN A 245 8.32 20.01 14.14
CA ASN A 245 7.26 20.87 13.62
C ASN A 245 5.89 20.60 14.27
N GLY A 246 5.81 19.67 15.22
CA GLY A 246 4.56 19.29 15.88
C GLY A 246 3.60 18.54 14.95
N GLU A 247 4.07 17.87 13.92
CA GLU A 247 3.29 17.09 12.99
C GLU A 247 3.17 15.63 13.44
N THR A 248 2.06 14.98 13.11
CA THR A 248 1.86 13.55 13.33
C THR A 248 2.31 12.79 12.08
N VAL A 249 3.10 11.73 12.28
CA VAL A 249 3.68 10.96 11.15
C VAL A 249 2.74 9.85 10.70
N ILE A 250 2.58 9.72 9.40
CA ILE A 250 1.92 8.60 8.71
C ILE A 250 2.89 8.06 7.66
N GLY A 251 3.26 6.78 7.76
CA GLY A 251 4.03 6.08 6.74
C GLY A 251 3.13 5.65 5.57
N VAL A 252 3.67 5.70 4.35
CA VAL A 252 3.05 5.14 3.14
C VAL A 252 4.11 4.38 2.38
N SER A 253 3.86 3.13 2.07
CA SER A 253 4.72 2.30 1.23
C SER A 253 3.90 1.26 0.48
N HIS A 254 4.53 0.50 -0.40
CA HIS A 254 3.86 -0.61 -1.05
C HIS A 254 4.01 -1.90 -0.25
N HIS A 255 5.25 -2.30 0.08
CA HIS A 255 5.53 -3.52 0.84
C HIS A 255 5.19 -3.34 2.31
N ASN A 256 4.70 -4.42 2.93
CA ASN A 256 4.31 -4.44 4.33
C ASN A 256 5.53 -4.32 5.26
N PHE A 257 5.40 -3.53 6.33
CA PHE A 257 6.40 -3.44 7.41
C PHE A 257 6.24 -4.53 8.45
N VAL A 258 5.05 -5.12 8.57
CA VAL A 258 4.76 -6.18 9.52
C VAL A 258 4.03 -7.33 8.83
N PRO A 259 4.24 -8.58 9.27
CA PRO A 259 3.45 -9.70 8.74
C PRO A 259 1.97 -9.57 9.12
N HIS A 260 1.08 -9.75 8.15
CA HIS A 260 -0.37 -9.73 8.34
C HIS A 260 -0.96 -11.06 8.79
N PHE A 261 -0.21 -12.16 8.62
CA PHE A 261 -0.59 -13.47 9.16
C PHE A 261 0.62 -14.25 9.67
N THR A 262 0.35 -15.20 10.55
CA THR A 262 1.41 -16.03 11.15
C THR A 262 2.13 -16.86 10.08
N GLY A 263 3.44 -16.66 9.96
CA GLY A 263 4.29 -17.40 9.03
C GLY A 263 4.44 -16.74 7.66
N GLU A 264 3.83 -15.59 7.40
CA GLU A 264 3.92 -14.86 6.13
C GLU A 264 5.37 -14.70 5.66
N TYR A 265 6.23 -14.14 6.49
CA TYR A 265 7.65 -13.93 6.17
C TYR A 265 8.41 -15.23 5.87
N THR A 266 7.92 -16.37 6.36
CA THR A 266 8.52 -17.69 6.11
C THR A 266 8.01 -18.30 4.80
N ILE A 267 6.71 -18.15 4.52
CA ILE A 267 6.02 -18.81 3.40
C ILE A 267 6.13 -17.96 2.13
N ILE A 268 5.93 -16.66 2.24
CA ILE A 268 5.94 -15.70 1.13
C ILE A 268 6.83 -14.49 1.44
N ARG A 269 8.10 -14.78 1.74
CA ARG A 269 9.09 -13.82 2.24
C ARG A 269 9.13 -12.48 1.48
N GLY A 270 8.86 -12.47 0.18
CA GLY A 270 8.92 -11.27 -0.65
C GLY A 270 7.79 -10.25 -0.39
N PHE A 271 6.81 -10.58 0.44
CA PHE A 271 5.68 -9.68 0.71
C PHE A 271 5.92 -8.73 1.88
N VAL A 272 6.73 -9.12 2.84
CA VAL A 272 7.16 -8.26 3.93
C VAL A 272 8.55 -7.69 3.59
N ILE A 273 8.79 -6.44 3.91
CA ILE A 273 10.04 -5.74 3.63
C ILE A 273 11.26 -6.45 4.23
N ASP A 274 12.39 -6.46 3.54
CA ASP A 274 13.62 -7.07 4.03
C ASP A 274 14.06 -6.43 5.36
N GLY A 275 14.35 -7.27 6.38
CA GLY A 275 14.80 -6.82 7.70
C GLY A 275 13.71 -6.08 8.50
N TRP A 276 12.45 -6.42 8.28
CA TRP A 276 11.27 -5.74 8.82
C TRP A 276 11.30 -5.54 10.35
N GLU A 277 11.76 -6.52 11.13
CA GLU A 277 11.79 -6.44 12.60
C GLU A 277 12.63 -5.24 13.07
N GLU A 278 13.91 -5.21 12.68
CA GLU A 278 14.84 -4.13 13.06
C GLU A 278 14.42 -2.77 12.45
N LEU A 279 13.89 -2.77 11.22
CA LEU A 279 13.42 -1.56 10.57
C LEU A 279 12.23 -0.98 11.30
N THR A 280 11.23 -1.81 11.63
CA THR A 280 10.00 -1.40 12.29
C THR A 280 10.28 -0.83 13.68
N ASP A 281 11.15 -1.49 14.47
CA ASP A 281 11.57 -0.98 15.77
C ASP A 281 12.15 0.45 15.65
N LYS A 282 13.07 0.67 14.70
CA LYS A 282 13.66 1.99 14.46
C LYS A 282 12.63 3.05 14.09
N LEU A 283 11.66 2.69 13.25
CA LEU A 283 10.62 3.62 12.79
C LEU A 283 9.67 3.99 13.93
N VAL A 284 9.26 3.01 14.74
CA VAL A 284 8.40 3.20 15.90
C VAL A 284 9.08 4.05 16.97
N ASP A 285 10.32 3.71 17.35
CA ASP A 285 11.12 4.46 18.33
C ASP A 285 11.31 5.92 17.90
N ALA A 286 11.44 6.16 16.61
CA ALA A 286 11.51 7.51 16.07
C ALA A 286 10.15 8.25 16.14
N GLY A 287 9.02 7.54 16.11
CA GLY A 287 7.66 8.10 16.27
C GLY A 287 6.70 7.85 15.09
N MET A 288 6.96 6.86 14.25
CA MET A 288 6.02 6.42 13.23
C MET A 288 5.16 5.26 13.77
N HIS A 289 3.92 5.55 14.13
CA HIS A 289 3.00 4.59 14.73
C HIS A 289 1.90 4.07 13.79
N PHE A 290 1.81 4.64 12.59
CA PHE A 290 0.81 4.27 11.58
C PHE A 290 1.44 4.20 10.21
N SER A 291 1.11 3.15 9.44
CA SER A 291 1.48 3.00 8.03
C SER A 291 0.32 2.51 7.19
N PHE A 292 0.31 2.87 5.92
CA PHE A 292 -0.59 2.39 4.88
C PHE A 292 0.21 1.67 3.82
N THR A 293 -0.20 0.44 3.50
CA THR A 293 0.48 -0.46 2.56
C THR A 293 -0.49 -1.15 1.62
N GLY A 294 0.02 -1.97 0.71
CA GLY A 294 -0.72 -2.83 -0.20
C GLY A 294 -0.03 -4.18 -0.34
N HIS A 295 0.24 -4.59 -1.60
CA HIS A 295 1.09 -5.70 -2.00
C HIS A 295 0.55 -7.10 -1.74
N ILE A 296 0.07 -7.41 -0.55
CA ILE A 296 -0.47 -8.73 -0.21
C ILE A 296 -1.88 -8.96 -0.75
N HIS A 297 -2.53 -7.90 -1.27
CA HIS A 297 -3.91 -7.93 -1.75
C HIS A 297 -4.90 -8.38 -0.68
N ASP A 298 -4.74 -7.88 0.55
CA ASP A 298 -5.66 -8.18 1.65
C ASP A 298 -6.09 -6.89 2.36
N SER A 299 -7.32 -6.88 2.82
CA SER A 299 -7.92 -5.81 3.61
C SER A 299 -7.73 -6.09 5.09
N ASP A 300 -6.52 -5.89 5.62
CA ASP A 300 -6.20 -6.23 7.00
C ASP A 300 -5.59 -5.06 7.78
N ILE A 301 -5.58 -5.18 9.11
CA ILE A 301 -4.89 -4.28 10.03
C ILE A 301 -4.03 -5.12 10.97
N ALA A 302 -2.72 -5.05 10.79
CA ALA A 302 -1.75 -5.72 11.61
C ALA A 302 -1.08 -4.77 12.61
N GLN A 303 -0.60 -5.31 13.72
CA GLN A 303 0.18 -4.57 14.71
C GLN A 303 1.41 -5.33 15.12
N THR A 304 2.50 -4.61 15.32
CA THR A 304 3.65 -5.11 16.06
C THR A 304 3.91 -4.22 17.26
N VAL A 305 4.50 -4.79 18.30
CA VAL A 305 4.86 -4.09 19.54
C VAL A 305 6.35 -4.20 19.71
N THR A 306 7.04 -3.06 19.86
CA THR A 306 8.47 -3.01 20.12
C THR A 306 8.81 -3.46 21.55
N ASP A 307 10.07 -3.68 21.83
CA ASP A 307 10.55 -4.05 23.18
C ASP A 307 10.18 -3.00 24.26
N ASP A 308 10.08 -1.73 23.89
CA ASP A 308 9.67 -0.63 24.78
C ASP A 308 8.14 -0.50 24.94
N GLY A 309 7.37 -1.35 24.25
CA GLY A 309 5.90 -1.39 24.33
C GLY A 309 5.18 -0.40 23.44
N GLU A 310 5.89 0.31 22.56
CA GLU A 310 5.30 1.16 21.52
C GLU A 310 4.81 0.31 20.35
N THR A 311 3.92 0.85 19.55
CA THR A 311 3.20 0.06 18.53
C THR A 311 3.29 0.70 17.14
N LEU A 312 3.53 -0.10 16.10
CA LEU A 312 3.15 0.22 14.73
C LEU A 312 1.81 -0.46 14.42
N THR A 313 0.85 0.32 13.97
CA THR A 313 -0.39 -0.18 13.36
C THR A 313 -0.27 0.02 11.85
N GLU A 314 -0.24 -1.07 11.12
CA GLU A 314 -0.22 -1.08 9.67
C GLU A 314 -1.60 -1.38 9.11
N ILE A 315 -2.05 -0.56 8.17
CA ILE A 315 -3.31 -0.69 7.46
C ILE A 315 -2.99 -1.13 6.04
N CYS A 316 -3.12 -2.41 5.77
CA CYS A 316 -3.02 -2.95 4.43
C CYS A 316 -4.31 -2.70 3.67
N THR A 317 -4.19 -2.23 2.44
CA THR A 317 -5.32 -1.98 1.54
C THR A 317 -5.30 -3.00 0.43
N ASP A 318 -6.44 -3.65 0.22
CA ASP A 318 -6.65 -4.67 -0.80
C ASP A 318 -6.37 -4.16 -2.22
N SER A 319 -6.13 -5.09 -3.14
CA SER A 319 -6.03 -4.76 -4.55
C SER A 319 -7.35 -4.23 -5.07
N LEU A 320 -7.33 -3.03 -5.64
CA LEU A 320 -8.50 -2.41 -6.23
C LEU A 320 -9.12 -3.28 -7.34
N THR A 321 -8.31 -4.08 -8.05
CA THR A 321 -8.75 -4.95 -9.14
C THR A 321 -8.92 -6.41 -8.75
N ALA A 322 -8.86 -6.74 -7.47
CA ALA A 322 -9.24 -8.03 -6.93
C ALA A 322 -10.57 -7.93 -6.17
N PHE A 323 -11.30 -9.03 -6.08
CA PHE A 323 -12.53 -9.06 -5.29
C PHE A 323 -12.22 -9.39 -3.82
N PRO A 324 -12.86 -8.68 -2.88
CA PRO A 324 -13.80 -7.56 -3.07
C PRO A 324 -13.04 -6.26 -3.40
N ASN A 325 -13.58 -5.49 -4.36
CA ASN A 325 -12.95 -4.25 -4.80
C ASN A 325 -13.25 -3.13 -3.81
N TYR A 326 -12.26 -2.72 -3.03
CA TYR A 326 -12.40 -1.69 -2.00
C TYR A 326 -11.44 -0.52 -2.22
N PHE A 327 -11.83 0.64 -1.70
CA PHE A 327 -10.89 1.65 -1.24
C PHE A 327 -11.07 1.89 0.26
N ARG A 328 -10.07 2.46 0.91
CA ARG A 328 -10.18 2.88 2.30
C ARG A 328 -10.61 4.34 2.37
N GLU A 329 -11.47 4.64 3.33
CA GLU A 329 -11.75 5.99 3.79
C GLU A 329 -11.18 6.15 5.18
N VAL A 330 -10.35 7.17 5.37
CA VAL A 330 -9.60 7.37 6.61
C VAL A 330 -9.89 8.76 7.17
N ASN A 331 -10.26 8.80 8.45
CA ASN A 331 -10.27 10.00 9.26
C ASN A 331 -9.22 9.84 10.37
N ALA A 332 -8.17 10.63 10.33
CA ALA A 332 -7.15 10.68 11.37
C ALA A 332 -7.32 11.94 12.19
N THR A 333 -7.40 11.79 13.51
CA THR A 333 -7.49 12.90 14.47
C THR A 333 -6.40 12.79 15.51
N THR A 334 -5.75 13.91 15.85
CA THR A 334 -4.79 13.97 16.95
C THR A 334 -5.24 15.02 17.94
N ASP A 335 -5.49 14.59 19.19
CA ASP A 335 -6.00 15.46 20.25
C ASP A 335 -4.90 16.38 20.82
N VAL A 336 -5.30 17.27 21.72
CA VAL A 336 -4.41 18.23 22.42
C VAL A 336 -3.32 17.56 23.27
N ASN A 337 -3.44 16.28 23.58
CA ASN A 337 -2.44 15.52 24.32
C ASN A 337 -1.50 14.74 23.39
N GLY A 338 -1.68 14.86 22.07
CA GLY A 338 -0.89 14.15 21.06
C GLY A 338 -1.38 12.72 20.78
N LYS A 339 -2.53 12.31 21.34
CA LYS A 339 -3.11 10.98 21.06
C LYS A 339 -3.75 10.98 19.68
N THR A 340 -3.24 10.14 18.81
CA THR A 340 -3.80 9.93 17.47
C THR A 340 -4.82 8.80 17.49
N THR A 341 -5.94 9.01 16.81
CA THR A 341 -6.98 8.02 16.55
C THR A 341 -7.19 7.98 15.04
N MET A 342 -7.19 6.78 14.46
CA MET A 342 -7.52 6.54 13.07
C MET A 342 -8.82 5.74 12.97
N LYS A 343 -9.80 6.31 12.28
CA LYS A 343 -11.00 5.62 11.85
C LYS A 343 -10.78 5.22 10.40
N VAL A 344 -10.78 3.92 10.15
CA VAL A 344 -10.56 3.35 8.81
C VAL A 344 -11.80 2.55 8.43
N GLU A 345 -12.36 2.84 7.27
CA GLU A 345 -13.52 2.14 6.74
C GLU A 345 -13.21 1.63 5.32
N SER A 346 -13.53 0.37 5.03
CA SER A 346 -13.54 -0.14 3.65
C SER A 346 -14.82 0.31 2.97
N LYS A 347 -14.69 0.78 1.75
CA LYS A 347 -15.82 1.21 0.92
C LYS A 347 -15.84 0.39 -0.36
N ASP A 348 -16.97 -0.26 -0.60
CA ASP A 348 -17.19 -1.02 -1.82
C ASP A 348 -17.11 -0.11 -3.04
N VAL A 349 -16.57 -0.62 -4.12
CA VAL A 349 -16.70 -0.01 -5.45
C VAL A 349 -18.02 -0.47 -6.04
N ASP A 350 -19.10 0.23 -5.68
CA ASP A 350 -20.49 -0.17 -5.92
C ASP A 350 -20.91 -0.22 -7.39
N CYS A 351 -20.24 0.56 -8.23
CA CYS A 351 -20.65 0.71 -9.61
C CYS A 351 -19.45 0.47 -10.53
N VAL A 352 -19.44 -0.64 -11.22
CA VAL A 352 -18.48 -0.90 -12.29
C VAL A 352 -19.10 -0.38 -13.60
N LEU A 353 -18.40 0.54 -14.27
CA LEU A 353 -18.82 1.03 -15.57
C LEU A 353 -18.87 -0.13 -16.57
N PRO A 354 -19.85 -0.14 -17.50
CA PRO A 354 -19.91 -1.19 -18.50
C PRO A 354 -18.63 -1.27 -19.32
N VAL A 355 -18.08 -2.48 -19.45
CA VAL A 355 -16.94 -2.79 -20.32
C VAL A 355 -17.42 -3.67 -21.45
N THR A 356 -17.12 -3.30 -22.70
CA THR A 356 -17.46 -4.09 -23.87
C THR A 356 -16.26 -4.92 -24.30
N VAL A 357 -16.41 -6.24 -24.27
CA VAL A 357 -15.39 -7.20 -24.67
C VAL A 357 -15.99 -8.11 -25.74
N ASN A 358 -15.35 -8.20 -26.90
CA ASN A 358 -15.83 -9.03 -28.04
C ASN A 358 -17.29 -8.77 -28.44
N GLY A 359 -17.74 -7.51 -28.30
CA GLY A 359 -19.11 -7.12 -28.62
C GLY A 359 -20.14 -7.36 -27.51
N GLU A 360 -19.75 -7.99 -26.40
CA GLU A 360 -20.59 -8.14 -25.21
C GLU A 360 -20.25 -7.06 -24.19
N THR A 361 -21.29 -6.43 -23.62
CA THR A 361 -21.15 -5.41 -22.57
C THR A 361 -21.35 -6.06 -21.20
N TYR A 362 -20.33 -6.00 -20.39
CA TYR A 362 -20.31 -6.51 -19.02
C TYR A 362 -20.50 -5.33 -18.04
N ALA A 363 -21.41 -5.51 -17.12
CA ALA A 363 -21.72 -4.57 -16.04
C ALA A 363 -21.67 -5.32 -14.70
N THR A 364 -22.09 -4.67 -13.60
CA THR A 364 -22.13 -5.24 -12.25
C THR A 364 -22.61 -6.70 -12.16
N PRO A 365 -23.66 -7.17 -12.86
CA PRO A 365 -24.08 -8.57 -12.80
C PRO A 365 -23.05 -9.56 -13.35
N TYR A 366 -22.31 -9.18 -14.40
CA TYR A 366 -21.22 -10.03 -14.93
C TYR A 366 -20.08 -10.16 -13.92
N ARG A 367 -19.72 -9.06 -13.28
CA ARG A 367 -18.72 -9.05 -12.23
C ARG A 367 -19.04 -10.05 -11.11
N ILE A 368 -20.28 -10.03 -10.60
CA ILE A 368 -20.72 -11.00 -9.60
C ILE A 368 -20.58 -12.45 -10.10
N LYS A 369 -20.90 -12.70 -11.36
CA LYS A 369 -20.75 -14.02 -11.97
C LYS A 369 -19.27 -14.39 -12.15
N SER A 370 -18.44 -13.49 -12.68
CA SER A 370 -17.01 -13.72 -12.84
C SER A 370 -16.30 -13.94 -11.51
N LEU A 371 -16.76 -13.30 -10.44
CA LEU A 371 -16.28 -13.50 -9.08
C LEU A 371 -16.63 -14.89 -8.55
N GLY A 372 -17.86 -15.37 -8.77
CA GLY A 372 -18.22 -16.74 -8.47
C GLY A 372 -17.35 -17.73 -9.22
N ASP A 373 -17.12 -17.49 -10.50
CA ASP A 373 -16.27 -18.32 -11.34
C ASP A 373 -14.78 -18.21 -10.94
N SER A 374 -14.31 -17.05 -10.49
CA SER A 374 -12.94 -16.83 -9.98
C SER A 374 -12.69 -17.51 -8.64
N PHE A 375 -13.71 -17.60 -7.78
CA PHE A 375 -13.58 -18.27 -6.48
C PHE A 375 -13.81 -19.77 -6.57
N PHE A 376 -14.75 -20.22 -7.39
CA PHE A 376 -15.27 -21.60 -7.38
C PHE A 376 -15.19 -22.33 -8.71
N GLY A 377 -14.81 -21.64 -9.83
CA GLY A 377 -14.68 -22.24 -11.14
C GLY A 377 -13.34 -22.95 -11.40
N GLU A 378 -13.24 -23.64 -12.53
CA GLU A 378 -11.95 -24.16 -13.05
C GLU A 378 -10.96 -22.99 -13.19
N GLY A 379 -9.90 -22.97 -12.39
CA GLY A 379 -8.93 -21.86 -12.32
C GLY A 379 -9.22 -20.82 -11.23
N GLY A 380 -10.25 -21.01 -10.40
CA GLY A 380 -10.56 -20.10 -9.29
C GLY A 380 -9.48 -20.04 -8.20
N LEU A 381 -9.70 -19.19 -7.21
CA LEU A 381 -8.70 -18.88 -6.16
C LEU A 381 -8.21 -20.13 -5.44
N SER A 382 -9.09 -21.13 -5.22
CA SER A 382 -8.72 -22.43 -4.66
C SER A 382 -7.79 -23.22 -5.57
N ALA A 383 -8.02 -23.20 -6.88
CA ALA A 383 -7.15 -23.84 -7.85
C ALA A 383 -5.84 -23.04 -8.03
N THR A 384 -5.90 -21.72 -7.96
CA THR A 384 -4.72 -20.84 -8.00
C THR A 384 -3.88 -20.98 -6.73
N ALA A 385 -4.49 -21.02 -5.56
CA ALA A 385 -3.79 -21.29 -4.30
C ALA A 385 -3.15 -22.69 -4.29
N LEU A 386 -3.86 -23.69 -4.82
CA LEU A 386 -3.32 -25.03 -5.01
C LEU A 386 -2.16 -25.05 -6.01
N ASN A 387 -2.27 -24.41 -7.16
CA ASN A 387 -1.19 -24.28 -8.15
C ASN A 387 0.01 -23.51 -7.60
N MET A 388 -0.22 -22.50 -6.77
CA MET A 388 0.83 -21.75 -6.09
C MET A 388 1.53 -22.60 -5.03
N LEU A 389 0.75 -23.36 -4.25
CA LEU A 389 1.25 -24.37 -3.32
C LEU A 389 1.96 -25.52 -4.05
N GLU A 390 1.46 -25.97 -5.17
CA GLU A 390 2.14 -26.93 -6.05
C GLU A 390 3.46 -26.42 -6.58
N GLY A 391 3.51 -25.15 -7.03
CA GLY A 391 4.72 -24.49 -7.48
C GLY A 391 5.76 -24.27 -6.36
N LEU A 392 5.31 -23.97 -5.13
CA LEU A 392 6.15 -23.78 -3.96
C LEU A 392 6.62 -25.09 -3.35
N LEU A 393 5.83 -26.15 -3.43
CA LEU A 393 6.03 -27.40 -2.70
C LEU A 393 6.39 -28.59 -3.60
N GLY A 394 6.33 -28.41 -4.92
CA GLY A 394 6.76 -29.41 -5.93
C GLY A 394 6.21 -30.81 -5.65
N GLU A 395 7.08 -31.78 -5.39
CA GLU A 395 6.73 -33.18 -5.10
C GLU A 395 5.82 -33.42 -3.88
N TYR A 396 5.58 -32.38 -3.07
CA TYR A 396 4.69 -32.47 -1.91
C TYR A 396 3.21 -32.30 -2.24
N SER A 397 2.85 -31.83 -3.44
CA SER A 397 1.47 -31.65 -3.87
C SER A 397 0.64 -32.94 -3.77
N GLU A 398 1.21 -34.08 -4.19
CA GLU A 398 0.57 -35.40 -4.06
C GLU A 398 0.39 -35.79 -2.59
N LYS A 399 1.34 -35.40 -1.71
CA LYS A 399 1.24 -35.66 -0.27
C LYS A 399 0.17 -34.81 0.39
N PHE A 400 0.02 -33.54 -0.02
CA PHE A 400 -1.10 -32.70 0.45
C PHE A 400 -2.45 -33.29 0.10
N ALA A 401 -2.60 -33.77 -1.12
CA ALA A 401 -3.85 -34.36 -1.57
C ALA A 401 -4.15 -35.69 -0.85
N LYS A 402 -3.12 -36.45 -0.47
CA LYS A 402 -3.26 -37.77 0.14
C LYS A 402 -3.33 -37.75 1.67
N ASP A 403 -2.46 -36.98 2.29
CA ASP A 403 -2.21 -37.03 3.74
C ASP A 403 -2.82 -35.79 4.46
N GLY A 404 -3.29 -34.79 3.70
CA GLY A 404 -3.75 -33.50 4.22
C GLY A 404 -2.59 -32.52 4.48
N MET A 405 -2.91 -31.23 4.50
CA MET A 405 -1.94 -30.15 4.60
C MET A 405 -1.16 -30.19 5.93
N VAL A 406 -1.87 -30.36 7.06
CA VAL A 406 -1.25 -30.39 8.39
C VAL A 406 -0.26 -31.54 8.53
N ALA A 407 -0.64 -32.74 8.09
CA ALA A 407 0.24 -33.92 8.18
C ALA A 407 1.49 -33.78 7.30
N THR A 408 1.33 -33.19 6.11
CA THR A 408 2.44 -32.95 5.19
C THR A 408 3.41 -31.90 5.73
N LEU A 409 2.91 -30.76 6.21
CA LEU A 409 3.73 -29.69 6.79
C LEU A 409 4.44 -30.16 8.08
N LYS A 410 3.76 -30.96 8.89
CA LYS A 410 4.36 -31.60 10.07
C LYS A 410 5.49 -32.58 9.68
N GLY A 411 5.29 -33.33 8.59
CA GLY A 411 6.34 -34.21 8.01
C GLY A 411 7.53 -33.42 7.44
N MET A 412 7.37 -32.13 7.13
CA MET A 412 8.44 -31.21 6.75
C MET A 412 9.13 -30.54 7.96
N GLY A 413 8.74 -30.89 9.20
CA GLY A 413 9.28 -30.32 10.43
C GLY A 413 8.67 -28.99 10.85
N LEU A 414 7.55 -28.58 10.23
CA LEU A 414 6.81 -27.38 10.58
C LEU A 414 5.70 -27.74 11.60
N ASP A 415 5.87 -27.32 12.84
CA ASP A 415 4.84 -27.47 13.87
C ASP A 415 3.83 -26.31 13.77
N ILE A 416 2.80 -26.54 12.98
CA ILE A 416 1.75 -25.55 12.70
C ILE A 416 0.40 -25.90 13.34
N GLU A 417 0.29 -27.06 14.02
CA GLU A 417 -0.98 -27.57 14.54
C GLU A 417 -1.69 -26.60 15.47
N GLY A 418 -0.96 -25.91 16.36
CA GLY A 418 -1.52 -24.90 17.25
C GLY A 418 -1.76 -23.53 16.61
N LYS A 419 -1.15 -23.26 15.46
CA LYS A 419 -1.23 -21.95 14.76
C LYS A 419 -2.29 -21.93 13.66
N ILE A 420 -2.50 -23.06 12.98
CA ILE A 420 -3.53 -23.17 11.94
C ILE A 420 -4.93 -23.25 12.54
N SER A 421 -5.13 -23.93 13.67
CA SER A 421 -6.43 -23.97 14.35
C SER A 421 -6.88 -22.57 14.82
N GLY A 422 -5.94 -21.68 15.17
CA GLY A 422 -6.24 -20.29 15.51
C GLY A 422 -6.62 -19.42 14.30
N PHE A 423 -6.18 -19.79 13.10
CA PHE A 423 -6.42 -19.04 11.86
C PHE A 423 -7.77 -19.37 11.21
N PHE A 424 -8.21 -20.64 11.26
CA PHE A 424 -9.44 -21.12 10.61
C PHE A 424 -10.62 -21.37 11.58
N GLY A 425 -10.50 -21.03 12.87
CA GLY A 425 -11.51 -21.33 13.87
C GLY A 425 -11.74 -22.84 14.06
N ASP A 426 -13.01 -23.26 14.22
CA ASP A 426 -13.36 -24.66 14.48
C ASP A 426 -13.26 -25.61 13.26
N GLY A 427 -12.48 -25.23 12.24
CA GLY A 427 -12.17 -26.06 11.08
C GLY A 427 -12.65 -25.50 9.75
N LEU A 428 -11.85 -25.69 8.72
CA LEU A 428 -12.21 -25.41 7.33
C LEU A 428 -12.95 -26.63 6.76
N LYS A 429 -14.20 -26.43 6.34
CA LYS A 429 -14.99 -27.46 5.66
C LYS A 429 -15.19 -27.11 4.20
N ILE A 430 -14.89 -28.05 3.31
CA ILE A 430 -15.24 -27.96 1.90
C ILE A 430 -16.23 -29.11 1.60
N GLY A 431 -17.52 -28.76 1.45
CA GLY A 431 -18.60 -29.74 1.39
C GLY A 431 -18.73 -30.48 2.70
N ASP A 432 -18.83 -31.83 2.68
CA ASP A 432 -18.91 -32.67 3.86
C ASP A 432 -17.54 -33.08 4.42
N THR A 433 -16.43 -32.55 3.85
CA THR A 433 -15.07 -32.91 4.24
C THR A 433 -14.50 -31.85 5.19
N GLU A 434 -14.18 -32.30 6.41
CA GLU A 434 -13.43 -31.52 7.38
C GLU A 434 -11.93 -31.57 7.01
N LEU A 435 -11.32 -30.42 6.75
CA LEU A 435 -9.91 -30.35 6.33
C LEU A 435 -8.94 -30.19 7.51
N PHE A 436 -9.45 -29.86 8.70
CA PHE A 436 -8.68 -29.72 9.95
C PHE A 436 -9.48 -30.25 11.13
#